data_cb8bd6500cdf84fcef20458771118a3c
#
_entry.id   cb8bd6500cdf84fcef20458771118a3c
#
_cell.length_a   1.000
_cell.length_b   1.000
_cell.length_c   1.000
_cell.angle_alpha   90.00
_cell.angle_beta   90.00
_cell.angle_gamma   90.00
#
_symmetry.space_group_name_H-M   'P 1'
#
loop_
_entity.id
_entity.type
_entity.pdbx_description
1 polymer ?
#
loop_
_entity_poly.entity_id
_entity_poly.type
_entity_poly.pdbx_seq_one_letter_code
_entity_poly.pdbx_strand_id
1 'polypeptide(L)'
;MQSKVGFAGVFAILTACLVQAPAAHAYTAFVSNEKDNTISVIDTDTWKVTKTFKVGQRPRGIILTHDAEWLIVCTSDDNIIQVYDTKTYKLIKKLPSGPDPELLILHPSGNPLYVANEDDNLVTVVDVEKGSIITDIPVGVEPEGMGMSPDGKVLVNTSETTNMAHFISTETHKTFDNVLVDNRPRVAIFNTAGDELWVSAEIGGTVTVIDPETRKILGKVNFEIPGITKEAIQPVGVRITKDDKLAFVALGPANRVAVVDTKTRKVIKYLLVGQRVWQMAFTPDQKYLLTTNGTSNDVSVIDVEKLKVIKSIRTGRYPWGVVVAPF
;
A
#
# COMPACT_ATOMS: atom_id res chain seq x y z
N MET A 1 -13.89 -66.03 -60.58
CA MET A 1 -14.51 -65.45 -59.37
C MET A 1 -13.41 -64.78 -58.54
N GLN A 2 -13.31 -63.45 -58.66
CA GLN A 2 -12.36 -62.66 -57.90
C GLN A 2 -13.10 -61.86 -56.82
N SER A 3 -12.77 -62.08 -55.56
CA SER A 3 -13.35 -61.38 -54.44
C SER A 3 -12.53 -60.09 -54.17
N LYS A 4 -13.21 -58.96 -54.22
CA LYS A 4 -12.66 -57.66 -53.84
C LYS A 4 -12.77 -57.46 -52.32
N VAL A 5 -11.67 -57.36 -51.60
CA VAL A 5 -11.60 -56.95 -50.21
C VAL A 5 -11.51 -55.41 -50.16
N GLY A 6 -12.51 -54.78 -49.60
CA GLY A 6 -12.52 -53.31 -49.37
C GLY A 6 -11.84 -52.98 -48.05
N PHE A 7 -10.83 -52.10 -48.11
CA PHE A 7 -10.21 -51.51 -46.92
C PHE A 7 -11.01 -50.27 -46.50
N ALA A 8 -11.61 -50.32 -45.31
CA ALA A 8 -12.22 -49.13 -44.68
C ALA A 8 -11.16 -48.42 -43.83
N GLY A 9 -10.74 -47.26 -44.31
CA GLY A 9 -9.83 -46.36 -43.56
C GLY A 9 -10.61 -45.62 -42.48
N VAL A 10 -10.21 -45.83 -41.21
CA VAL A 10 -10.73 -45.04 -40.07
C VAL A 10 -9.91 -43.75 -39.96
N PHE A 11 -10.52 -42.62 -40.26
CA PHE A 11 -9.96 -41.30 -40.00
C PHE A 11 -10.21 -40.92 -38.53
N ALA A 12 -9.18 -40.95 -37.71
CA ALA A 12 -9.22 -40.41 -36.36
C ALA A 12 -9.05 -38.88 -36.41
N ILE A 13 -10.12 -38.14 -36.11
CA ILE A 13 -10.06 -36.68 -35.96
C ILE A 13 -9.50 -36.36 -34.58
N LEU A 14 -8.24 -35.91 -34.51
CA LEU A 14 -7.68 -35.33 -33.30
C LEU A 14 -8.26 -33.92 -33.07
N THR A 15 -9.18 -33.83 -32.11
CA THR A 15 -9.68 -32.55 -31.64
C THR A 15 -8.63 -31.96 -30.68
N ALA A 16 -7.83 -31.01 -31.15
CA ALA A 16 -6.92 -30.24 -30.31
C ALA A 16 -7.76 -29.29 -29.42
N CYS A 17 -7.91 -29.61 -28.15
CA CYS A 17 -8.41 -28.65 -27.15
C CYS A 17 -7.36 -27.54 -27.00
N LEU A 18 -7.61 -26.40 -27.61
CA LEU A 18 -6.90 -25.15 -27.29
C LEU A 18 -7.28 -24.75 -25.86
N VAL A 19 -6.42 -25.05 -24.90
CA VAL A 19 -6.48 -24.46 -23.57
C VAL A 19 -6.16 -22.97 -23.74
N GLN A 20 -7.19 -22.13 -23.79
CA GLN A 20 -7.01 -20.69 -23.69
C GLN A 20 -6.39 -20.39 -22.34
N ALA A 21 -5.12 -19.96 -22.32
CA ALA A 21 -4.53 -19.36 -21.14
C ALA A 21 -5.43 -18.18 -20.72
N PRO A 22 -5.75 -18.04 -19.41
CA PRO A 22 -6.52 -16.89 -18.95
C PRO A 22 -5.78 -15.62 -19.42
N ALA A 23 -6.55 -14.70 -20.01
CA ALA A 23 -6.03 -13.41 -20.41
C ALA A 23 -5.31 -12.78 -19.20
N ALA A 24 -4.04 -12.43 -19.37
CA ALA A 24 -3.32 -11.67 -18.36
C ALA A 24 -4.13 -10.37 -18.19
N HIS A 25 -4.64 -10.12 -16.99
CA HIS A 25 -5.27 -8.85 -16.69
C HIS A 25 -4.16 -7.82 -16.55
N ALA A 26 -4.07 -6.90 -17.50
CA ALA A 26 -3.24 -5.72 -17.37
C ALA A 26 -3.74 -4.91 -16.17
N TYR A 27 -2.85 -4.62 -15.23
CA TYR A 27 -3.15 -3.70 -14.12
C TYR A 27 -2.36 -2.42 -14.35
N THR A 28 -2.87 -1.33 -13.81
CA THR A 28 -2.19 -0.03 -13.89
C THR A 28 -1.74 0.40 -12.49
N ALA A 29 -0.42 0.56 -12.30
CA ALA A 29 0.10 1.09 -11.06
C ALA A 29 0.37 2.60 -11.17
N PHE A 30 0.03 3.34 -10.12
CA PHE A 30 0.27 4.77 -9.97
C PHE A 30 1.30 4.97 -8.85
N VAL A 31 2.33 5.76 -9.11
CA VAL A 31 3.44 6.00 -8.19
C VAL A 31 3.63 7.50 -8.01
N SER A 32 3.54 8.01 -6.78
CA SER A 32 3.83 9.40 -6.48
C SER A 32 5.34 9.63 -6.42
N ASN A 33 5.83 10.62 -7.17
CA ASN A 33 7.25 11.01 -7.23
C ASN A 33 7.43 12.33 -6.48
N GLU A 34 7.80 12.23 -5.21
CA GLU A 34 7.81 13.33 -4.26
C GLU A 34 8.61 14.56 -4.73
N LYS A 35 9.81 14.32 -5.29
CA LYS A 35 10.74 15.40 -5.70
C LYS A 35 10.50 15.92 -7.12
N ASP A 36 9.67 15.27 -7.91
CA ASP A 36 9.35 15.69 -9.28
C ASP A 36 7.95 16.30 -9.39
N ASN A 37 7.13 16.21 -8.33
CA ASN A 37 5.74 16.69 -8.35
C ASN A 37 4.94 16.03 -9.48
N THR A 38 5.10 14.72 -9.62
CA THR A 38 4.48 13.94 -10.70
C THR A 38 3.93 12.60 -10.19
N ILE A 39 3.07 11.99 -10.98
CA ILE A 39 2.68 10.58 -10.86
C ILE A 39 3.24 9.83 -12.08
N SER A 40 3.93 8.72 -11.84
CA SER A 40 4.30 7.75 -12.87
C SER A 40 3.21 6.69 -12.98
N VAL A 41 2.81 6.36 -14.20
CA VAL A 41 1.85 5.30 -14.53
C VAL A 41 2.60 4.12 -15.10
N ILE A 42 2.48 2.95 -14.48
CA ILE A 42 3.17 1.72 -14.86
C ILE A 42 2.15 0.71 -15.35
N ASP A 43 2.36 0.19 -16.54
CA ASP A 43 1.65 -0.96 -17.08
C ASP A 43 2.28 -2.25 -16.53
N THR A 44 1.48 -3.11 -15.89
CA THR A 44 1.99 -4.31 -15.19
C THR A 44 2.20 -5.52 -16.11
N ASP A 45 1.74 -5.50 -17.34
CA ASP A 45 2.04 -6.55 -18.33
C ASP A 45 3.46 -6.36 -18.88
N THR A 46 3.78 -5.11 -19.19
CA THR A 46 5.08 -4.76 -19.79
C THR A 46 6.13 -4.35 -18.76
N TRP A 47 5.72 -4.03 -17.55
CA TRP A 47 6.54 -3.44 -16.49
C TRP A 47 7.29 -2.19 -16.96
N LYS A 48 6.58 -1.28 -17.63
CA LYS A 48 7.11 -0.02 -18.14
C LYS A 48 6.27 1.16 -17.66
N VAL A 49 6.93 2.29 -17.46
CA VAL A 49 6.24 3.57 -17.30
C VAL A 49 5.67 3.96 -18.67
N THR A 50 4.35 4.04 -18.76
CA THR A 50 3.63 4.40 -19.99
C THR A 50 3.31 5.88 -20.05
N LYS A 51 3.21 6.52 -18.88
CA LYS A 51 2.86 7.94 -18.72
C LYS A 51 3.47 8.51 -17.45
N THR A 52 3.77 9.80 -17.48
CA THR A 52 4.04 10.61 -16.29
C THR A 52 3.25 11.90 -16.44
N PHE A 53 2.54 12.31 -15.38
CA PHE A 53 1.77 13.56 -15.37
C PHE A 53 2.05 14.37 -14.11
N LYS A 54 1.89 15.70 -14.23
CA LYS A 54 2.13 16.64 -13.14
C LYS A 54 0.97 16.64 -12.16
N VAL A 55 1.31 16.80 -10.88
CA VAL A 55 0.40 17.01 -9.76
C VAL A 55 0.89 18.19 -8.93
N GLY A 56 0.26 18.43 -7.77
CA GLY A 56 0.73 19.43 -6.81
C GLY A 56 2.10 19.08 -6.21
N GLN A 57 2.56 19.94 -5.30
CA GLN A 57 3.91 19.85 -4.73
C GLN A 57 4.01 18.77 -3.65
N ARG A 58 5.12 18.05 -3.62
CA ARG A 58 5.45 16.99 -2.68
C ARG A 58 4.33 15.92 -2.59
N PRO A 59 3.99 15.24 -3.71
CA PRO A 59 2.97 14.19 -3.67
C PRO A 59 3.48 12.98 -2.88
N ARG A 60 2.75 12.58 -1.82
CA ARG A 60 3.07 11.47 -0.94
C ARG A 60 1.97 10.42 -0.92
N GLY A 61 1.07 10.48 0.05
CA GLY A 61 -0.03 9.55 0.18
C GLY A 61 -0.89 9.49 -1.08
N ILE A 62 -1.20 8.28 -1.53
CA ILE A 62 -1.94 8.05 -2.76
C ILE A 62 -2.86 6.83 -2.56
N ILE A 63 -4.14 6.98 -2.90
CA ILE A 63 -5.11 5.89 -2.89
C ILE A 63 -5.99 5.94 -4.13
N LEU A 64 -6.70 4.84 -4.37
CA LEU A 64 -7.79 4.76 -5.36
C LEU A 64 -9.15 4.73 -4.65
N THR A 65 -10.17 5.24 -5.32
CA THR A 65 -11.55 4.92 -4.94
C THR A 65 -11.84 3.43 -5.17
N HIS A 66 -12.89 2.88 -4.56
CA HIS A 66 -13.19 1.44 -4.64
C HIS A 66 -13.50 0.97 -6.07
N ASP A 67 -14.08 1.84 -6.90
CA ASP A 67 -14.31 1.61 -8.32
C ASP A 67 -13.07 1.86 -9.18
N ALA A 68 -11.99 2.34 -8.56
CA ALA A 68 -10.73 2.76 -9.18
C ALA A 68 -10.89 3.86 -10.25
N GLU A 69 -12.00 4.60 -10.27
CA GLU A 69 -12.19 5.70 -11.21
C GLU A 69 -11.39 6.94 -10.83
N TRP A 70 -11.15 7.14 -9.54
CA TRP A 70 -10.40 8.29 -9.04
C TRP A 70 -9.13 7.89 -8.32
N LEU A 71 -8.08 8.66 -8.60
CA LEU A 71 -6.81 8.65 -7.88
C LEU A 71 -6.80 9.87 -6.94
N ILE A 72 -6.66 9.64 -5.65
CA ILE A 72 -6.64 10.66 -4.61
C ILE A 72 -5.22 10.78 -4.08
N VAL A 73 -4.66 11.99 -4.07
CA VAL A 73 -3.23 12.25 -3.81
C VAL A 73 -3.10 13.36 -2.77
N CYS A 74 -2.32 13.12 -1.72
CA CYS A 74 -1.81 14.17 -0.84
C CYS A 74 -0.75 14.98 -1.58
N THR A 75 -0.93 16.29 -1.67
CA THR A 75 0.09 17.23 -2.15
C THR A 75 0.52 18.08 -0.97
N SER A 76 1.52 17.56 -0.24
CA SER A 76 1.81 17.93 1.14
C SER A 76 2.26 19.38 1.27
N ASP A 77 3.14 19.87 0.38
CA ASP A 77 3.58 21.28 0.40
C ASP A 77 2.48 22.27 -0.08
N ASP A 78 1.46 21.77 -0.77
CA ASP A 78 0.29 22.58 -1.17
C ASP A 78 -0.82 22.60 -0.09
N ASN A 79 -0.71 21.77 0.96
CA ASN A 79 -1.72 21.59 2.02
C ASN A 79 -3.10 21.24 1.47
N ILE A 80 -3.16 20.36 0.46
CA ILE A 80 -4.41 20.03 -0.23
C ILE A 80 -4.41 18.59 -0.75
N ILE A 81 -5.59 18.03 -0.89
CA ILE A 81 -5.81 16.75 -1.56
C ILE A 81 -6.26 17.01 -3.00
N GLN A 82 -5.63 16.35 -3.95
CA GLN A 82 -5.98 16.40 -5.36
C GLN A 82 -6.60 15.09 -5.83
N VAL A 83 -7.68 15.18 -6.60
CA VAL A 83 -8.42 14.04 -7.15
C VAL A 83 -8.30 14.05 -8.66
N TYR A 84 -7.80 12.95 -9.21
CA TYR A 84 -7.58 12.77 -10.65
C TYR A 84 -8.41 11.61 -11.20
N ASP A 85 -8.89 11.76 -12.43
CA ASP A 85 -9.47 10.66 -13.20
C ASP A 85 -8.36 9.69 -13.63
N THR A 86 -8.54 8.41 -13.33
CA THR A 86 -7.50 7.37 -13.56
C THR A 86 -7.27 7.03 -15.03
N LYS A 87 -8.22 7.33 -15.91
CA LYS A 87 -8.16 7.04 -17.35
C LYS A 87 -7.59 8.21 -18.15
N THR A 88 -8.01 9.42 -17.80
CA THR A 88 -7.61 10.64 -18.53
C THR A 88 -6.45 11.39 -17.86
N TYR A 89 -6.16 11.08 -16.59
CA TYR A 89 -5.15 11.73 -15.74
C TYR A 89 -5.42 13.23 -15.53
N LYS A 90 -6.65 13.67 -15.72
CA LYS A 90 -7.06 15.07 -15.52
C LYS A 90 -7.48 15.29 -14.08
N LEU A 91 -7.11 16.45 -13.54
CA LEU A 91 -7.60 16.91 -12.24
C LEU A 91 -9.12 17.08 -12.31
N ILE A 92 -9.85 16.39 -11.44
CA ILE A 92 -11.30 16.46 -11.30
C ILE A 92 -11.67 17.57 -10.30
N LYS A 93 -11.06 17.50 -9.11
CA LYS A 93 -11.32 18.45 -8.02
C LYS A 93 -10.17 18.48 -7.01
N LYS A 94 -10.22 19.48 -6.15
CA LYS A 94 -9.38 19.61 -4.98
C LYS A 94 -10.26 19.48 -3.74
N LEU A 95 -9.76 18.77 -2.72
CA LEU A 95 -10.42 18.62 -1.44
C LEU A 95 -9.60 19.33 -0.36
N PRO A 96 -10.24 19.94 0.62
CA PRO A 96 -9.54 20.60 1.71
C PRO A 96 -8.79 19.58 2.58
N SER A 97 -7.71 20.04 3.20
CA SER A 97 -6.93 19.31 4.21
C SER A 97 -6.37 20.30 5.22
N GLY A 98 -5.87 19.83 6.32
CA GLY A 98 -4.93 20.57 7.16
C GLY A 98 -3.53 20.64 6.53
N PRO A 99 -2.58 21.28 7.21
CA PRO A 99 -1.21 21.42 6.72
C PRO A 99 -0.47 20.07 6.72
N ASP A 100 0.41 19.91 5.76
CA ASP A 100 1.25 18.73 5.52
C ASP A 100 0.47 17.40 5.55
N PRO A 101 -0.47 17.16 4.60
CA PRO A 101 -1.18 15.90 4.51
C PRO A 101 -0.23 14.76 4.07
N GLU A 102 -0.12 13.71 4.90
CA GLU A 102 0.78 12.59 4.68
C GLU A 102 0.06 11.37 4.12
N LEU A 103 -0.49 10.51 4.96
CA LEU A 103 -1.28 9.37 4.53
C LEU A 103 -2.77 9.66 4.64
N LEU A 104 -3.53 8.96 3.81
CA LEU A 104 -4.98 9.08 3.74
C LEU A 104 -5.61 7.71 3.57
N ILE A 105 -6.85 7.58 4.02
CA ILE A 105 -7.63 6.34 3.84
C ILE A 105 -9.10 6.68 3.62
N LEU A 106 -9.70 5.99 2.65
CA LEU A 106 -11.12 6.11 2.35
C LEU A 106 -11.91 5.10 3.18
N HIS A 107 -13.01 5.53 3.76
CA HIS A 107 -13.93 4.61 4.44
C HIS A 107 -14.43 3.53 3.47
N PRO A 108 -14.68 2.28 3.90
CA PRO A 108 -15.19 1.21 3.04
C PRO A 108 -16.48 1.51 2.29
N SER A 109 -17.30 2.45 2.76
CA SER A 109 -18.49 2.93 2.02
C SER A 109 -18.19 3.88 0.86
N GLY A 110 -16.91 4.30 0.68
CA GLY A 110 -16.51 5.29 -0.31
C GLY A 110 -16.53 6.75 0.19
N ASN A 111 -17.05 7.01 1.39
CA ASN A 111 -17.08 8.31 2.06
C ASN A 111 -17.25 8.09 3.58
N PRO A 112 -16.59 8.85 4.48
CA PRO A 112 -15.65 9.94 4.21
C PRO A 112 -14.20 9.48 3.92
N LEU A 113 -13.36 10.44 3.57
CA LEU A 113 -11.90 10.34 3.51
C LEU A 113 -11.31 10.84 4.84
N TYR A 114 -10.34 10.12 5.37
CA TYR A 114 -9.56 10.51 6.55
C TYR A 114 -8.13 10.83 6.12
N VAL A 115 -7.59 11.95 6.58
CA VAL A 115 -6.28 12.48 6.18
C VAL A 115 -5.47 12.80 7.44
N ALA A 116 -4.27 12.24 7.55
CA ALA A 116 -3.32 12.60 8.59
C ALA A 116 -2.60 13.90 8.20
N ASN A 117 -2.66 14.93 9.04
CA ASN A 117 -1.99 16.21 8.81
C ASN A 117 -0.88 16.38 9.84
N GLU A 118 0.37 16.29 9.38
CA GLU A 118 1.55 16.19 10.24
C GLU A 118 1.75 17.44 11.11
N ASP A 119 1.57 18.63 10.52
CA ASP A 119 1.95 19.91 11.14
C ASP A 119 0.94 20.45 12.18
N ASP A 120 -0.31 20.00 12.18
CA ASP A 120 -1.33 20.49 13.13
C ASP A 120 -1.84 19.43 14.12
N ASN A 121 -1.29 18.19 14.05
CA ASN A 121 -1.61 17.08 14.95
C ASN A 121 -3.09 16.66 14.87
N LEU A 122 -3.66 16.67 13.68
CA LEU A 122 -5.05 16.35 13.42
C LEU A 122 -5.20 15.21 12.40
N VAL A 123 -6.30 14.50 12.50
CA VAL A 123 -6.86 13.73 11.39
C VAL A 123 -8.06 14.48 10.87
N THR A 124 -7.98 15.03 9.65
CA THR A 124 -9.09 15.71 9.00
C THR A 124 -10.02 14.70 8.35
N VAL A 125 -11.32 14.84 8.60
CA VAL A 125 -12.39 14.02 8.01
C VAL A 125 -13.06 14.83 6.90
N VAL A 126 -12.99 14.33 5.66
CA VAL A 126 -13.45 15.06 4.48
C VAL A 126 -14.60 14.32 3.81
N ASP A 127 -15.69 15.01 3.56
CA ASP A 127 -16.75 14.53 2.66
C ASP A 127 -16.26 14.67 1.21
N VAL A 128 -15.94 13.54 0.60
CA VAL A 128 -15.38 13.50 -0.76
C VAL A 128 -16.38 13.98 -1.80
N GLU A 129 -17.67 13.74 -1.61
CA GLU A 129 -18.73 14.14 -2.54
C GLU A 129 -18.96 15.63 -2.50
N LYS A 130 -19.16 16.19 -1.28
CA LYS A 130 -19.40 17.63 -1.08
C LYS A 130 -18.14 18.47 -1.20
N GLY A 131 -16.96 17.87 -1.03
CA GLY A 131 -15.68 18.59 -1.05
C GLY A 131 -15.48 19.50 0.16
N SER A 132 -15.97 19.11 1.34
CA SER A 132 -15.91 19.89 2.57
C SER A 132 -15.42 19.09 3.76
N ILE A 133 -14.78 19.73 4.72
CA ILE A 133 -14.41 19.13 6.00
C ILE A 133 -15.68 18.84 6.80
N ILE A 134 -15.79 17.63 7.33
CA ILE A 134 -16.82 17.21 8.27
C ILE A 134 -16.40 17.60 9.69
N THR A 135 -15.18 17.23 10.08
CA THR A 135 -14.59 17.50 11.39
C THR A 135 -13.10 17.24 11.38
N ASP A 136 -12.41 17.72 12.40
CA ASP A 136 -11.02 17.41 12.70
C ASP A 136 -10.95 16.63 14.02
N ILE A 137 -10.08 15.61 14.05
CA ILE A 137 -9.92 14.71 15.19
C ILE A 137 -8.53 14.95 15.79
N PRO A 138 -8.41 15.47 17.01
CA PRO A 138 -7.13 15.62 17.68
C PRO A 138 -6.47 14.26 17.93
N VAL A 139 -5.18 14.16 17.59
CA VAL A 139 -4.34 12.97 17.81
C VAL A 139 -3.00 13.37 18.42
N GLY A 140 -2.00 12.51 18.39
CA GLY A 140 -0.65 12.84 18.89
C GLY A 140 0.15 13.68 17.90
N VAL A 141 1.38 14.00 18.29
CA VAL A 141 2.29 14.86 17.49
C VAL A 141 2.82 14.10 16.27
N GLU A 142 2.81 14.76 15.11
CA GLU A 142 3.21 14.22 13.81
C GLU A 142 2.40 12.97 13.40
N PRO A 143 1.08 13.12 13.12
CA PRO A 143 0.27 12.01 12.63
C PRO A 143 0.67 11.62 11.20
N GLU A 144 0.87 10.31 10.98
CA GLU A 144 1.33 9.78 9.70
C GLU A 144 0.46 8.63 9.20
N GLY A 145 0.51 7.49 9.88
CA GLY A 145 -0.11 6.24 9.45
C GLY A 145 -1.62 6.21 9.60
N MET A 146 -2.28 5.57 8.64
CA MET A 146 -3.73 5.42 8.62
C MET A 146 -4.10 3.96 8.33
N GLY A 147 -4.84 3.32 9.24
CA GLY A 147 -5.36 1.97 9.09
C GLY A 147 -6.85 1.90 9.40
N MET A 148 -7.62 1.24 8.52
CA MET A 148 -9.07 1.07 8.69
C MET A 148 -9.39 -0.40 8.96
N SER A 149 -10.22 -0.67 9.97
CA SER A 149 -10.74 -2.02 10.19
C SER A 149 -11.57 -2.49 9.00
N PRO A 150 -11.60 -3.80 8.68
CA PRO A 150 -12.33 -4.32 7.53
C PRO A 150 -13.83 -3.98 7.55
N ASP A 151 -14.43 -3.84 8.74
CA ASP A 151 -15.85 -3.45 8.91
C ASP A 151 -16.08 -1.93 8.87
N GLY A 152 -14.99 -1.14 8.76
CA GLY A 152 -15.03 0.31 8.66
C GLY A 152 -15.30 1.03 9.99
N LYS A 153 -15.46 0.35 11.11
CA LYS A 153 -15.88 1.00 12.38
C LYS A 153 -14.74 1.65 13.15
N VAL A 154 -13.52 1.18 12.93
CA VAL A 154 -12.33 1.66 13.64
C VAL A 154 -11.29 2.14 12.64
N LEU A 155 -10.92 3.39 12.80
CA LEU A 155 -9.73 3.98 12.18
C LEU A 155 -8.59 3.96 13.21
N VAL A 156 -7.39 3.60 12.79
CA VAL A 156 -6.19 3.77 13.61
C VAL A 156 -5.25 4.74 12.92
N ASN A 157 -4.86 5.80 13.63
CA ASN A 157 -3.82 6.73 13.22
C ASN A 157 -2.58 6.50 14.07
N THR A 158 -1.40 6.63 13.48
CA THR A 158 -0.12 6.64 14.21
C THR A 158 0.42 8.04 14.33
N SER A 159 1.03 8.38 15.46
CA SER A 159 1.71 9.66 15.68
C SER A 159 3.17 9.45 16.02
N GLU A 160 4.06 9.95 15.16
CA GLU A 160 5.48 9.63 15.16
C GLU A 160 6.20 10.04 16.45
N THR A 161 6.03 11.30 16.87
CA THR A 161 6.74 11.86 18.03
C THR A 161 6.16 11.37 19.36
N THR A 162 4.84 11.12 19.43
CA THR A 162 4.22 10.61 20.67
C THR A 162 4.27 9.08 20.78
N ASN A 163 4.72 8.37 19.73
CA ASN A 163 4.84 6.91 19.71
C ASN A 163 3.52 6.18 19.99
N MET A 164 2.41 6.69 19.48
CA MET A 164 1.07 6.19 19.75
C MET A 164 0.39 5.65 18.48
N ALA A 165 -0.43 4.62 18.70
CA ALA A 165 -1.50 4.23 17.80
C ALA A 165 -2.83 4.68 18.43
N HIS A 166 -3.52 5.63 17.80
CA HIS A 166 -4.78 6.22 18.24
C HIS A 166 -5.94 5.45 17.61
N PHE A 167 -6.81 4.89 18.43
CA PHE A 167 -8.02 4.18 18.01
C PHE A 167 -9.19 5.16 17.96
N ILE A 168 -9.74 5.34 16.78
CA ILE A 168 -10.76 6.34 16.47
C ILE A 168 -12.04 5.64 15.99
N SER A 169 -13.18 5.99 16.58
CA SER A 169 -14.49 5.54 16.09
C SER A 169 -14.88 6.32 14.83
N THR A 170 -15.18 5.62 13.74
CA THR A 170 -15.66 6.24 12.51
C THR A 170 -17.10 6.74 12.61
N GLU A 171 -17.89 6.22 13.53
CA GLU A 171 -19.26 6.68 13.79
C GLU A 171 -19.29 8.02 14.52
N THR A 172 -18.43 8.18 15.55
CA THR A 172 -18.43 9.38 16.40
C THR A 172 -17.33 10.38 16.04
N HIS A 173 -16.36 9.98 15.20
CA HIS A 173 -15.15 10.73 14.88
C HIS A 173 -14.35 11.16 16.12
N LYS A 174 -14.25 10.27 17.10
CA LYS A 174 -13.52 10.52 18.35
C LYS A 174 -12.52 9.43 18.64
N THR A 175 -11.36 9.81 19.15
CA THR A 175 -10.39 8.89 19.72
C THR A 175 -10.99 8.30 21.01
N PHE A 176 -11.01 6.96 21.10
CA PHE A 176 -11.56 6.27 22.27
C PHE A 176 -10.50 5.45 23.02
N ASP A 177 -9.33 5.20 22.42
CA ASP A 177 -8.22 4.51 23.07
C ASP A 177 -6.89 4.85 22.40
N ASN A 178 -5.78 4.60 23.12
CA ASN A 178 -4.42 4.84 22.63
C ASN A 178 -3.51 3.71 23.09
N VAL A 179 -2.66 3.20 22.17
CA VAL A 179 -1.68 2.17 22.49
C VAL A 179 -0.29 2.72 22.24
N LEU A 180 0.56 2.69 23.28
CA LEU A 180 1.96 3.01 23.16
C LEU A 180 2.68 1.92 22.34
N VAL A 181 3.35 2.30 21.29
CA VAL A 181 4.16 1.44 20.42
C VAL A 181 5.63 1.86 20.43
N ASP A 182 6.47 1.22 19.61
CA ASP A 182 7.87 1.61 19.54
C ASP A 182 8.09 2.94 18.80
N ASN A 183 9.30 3.48 18.91
CA ASN A 183 9.63 4.84 18.47
C ASN A 183 9.39 5.07 16.98
N ARG A 184 8.75 6.18 16.67
CA ARG A 184 8.39 6.67 15.34
C ARG A 184 7.52 5.69 14.56
N PRO A 185 6.27 5.45 14.99
CA PRO A 185 5.36 4.59 14.26
C PRO A 185 4.94 5.24 12.93
N ARG A 186 4.92 4.42 11.85
CA ARG A 186 4.69 4.89 10.48
C ARG A 186 3.38 4.40 9.90
N VAL A 187 3.20 3.12 9.75
CA VAL A 187 2.03 2.51 9.10
C VAL A 187 1.27 1.68 10.09
N ALA A 188 -0.05 1.81 10.08
CA ALA A 188 -0.98 0.90 10.74
C ALA A 188 -1.77 0.13 9.67
N ILE A 189 -1.86 -1.18 9.77
CA ILE A 189 -2.65 -2.01 8.85
C ILE A 189 -3.30 -3.17 9.58
N PHE A 190 -4.60 -3.35 9.34
CA PHE A 190 -5.31 -4.53 9.79
C PHE A 190 -5.03 -5.71 8.85
N ASN A 191 -5.01 -6.91 9.39
CA ASN A 191 -5.09 -8.12 8.58
C ASN A 191 -6.51 -8.26 7.99
N THR A 192 -6.71 -9.20 7.06
CA THR A 192 -7.98 -9.40 6.37
C THR A 192 -9.09 -9.85 7.33
N ALA A 193 -8.74 -10.66 8.32
CA ALA A 193 -9.67 -11.11 9.36
C ALA A 193 -10.10 -9.98 10.31
N GLY A 194 -9.31 -8.91 10.43
CA GLY A 194 -9.58 -7.77 11.30
C GLY A 194 -9.26 -8.03 12.78
N ASP A 195 -8.61 -9.15 13.09
CA ASP A 195 -8.27 -9.56 14.46
C ASP A 195 -6.81 -9.23 14.86
N GLU A 196 -6.00 -8.75 13.93
CA GLU A 196 -4.66 -8.22 14.18
C GLU A 196 -4.46 -6.86 13.51
N LEU A 197 -3.87 -5.92 14.26
CA LEU A 197 -3.38 -4.64 13.77
C LEU A 197 -1.86 -4.64 13.83
N TRP A 198 -1.20 -4.40 12.70
CA TRP A 198 0.24 -4.35 12.57
C TRP A 198 0.71 -2.89 12.45
N VAL A 199 1.57 -2.44 13.36
CA VAL A 199 2.09 -1.07 13.40
C VAL A 199 3.61 -1.11 13.27
N SER A 200 4.13 -0.53 12.17
CA SER A 200 5.58 -0.39 11.98
C SER A 200 6.12 0.79 12.79
N ALA A 201 7.35 0.65 13.30
CA ALA A 201 8.05 1.70 14.04
C ALA A 201 9.45 1.91 13.43
N GLU A 202 9.63 3.05 12.78
CA GLU A 202 10.82 3.33 11.96
C GLU A 202 12.09 3.36 12.80
N ILE A 203 12.13 4.16 13.85
CA ILE A 203 13.30 4.26 14.75
C ILE A 203 13.32 3.10 15.75
N GLY A 204 12.16 2.60 16.15
CA GLY A 204 12.05 1.42 17.01
C GLY A 204 12.59 0.15 16.36
N GLY A 205 12.67 0.11 15.02
CA GLY A 205 13.20 -1.04 14.29
C GLY A 205 12.32 -2.30 14.37
N THR A 206 11.03 -2.15 14.64
CA THR A 206 10.10 -3.27 14.90
C THR A 206 8.78 -3.09 14.16
N VAL A 207 7.97 -4.14 14.15
CA VAL A 207 6.52 -4.06 13.91
C VAL A 207 5.79 -4.61 15.12
N THR A 208 4.95 -3.79 15.74
CA THR A 208 4.11 -4.19 16.88
C THR A 208 2.80 -4.77 16.36
N VAL A 209 2.40 -5.93 16.86
CA VAL A 209 1.11 -6.57 16.53
C VAL A 209 0.18 -6.43 17.72
N ILE A 210 -0.99 -5.85 17.48
CA ILE A 210 -1.97 -5.46 18.49
C ILE A 210 -3.29 -6.20 18.21
N ASP A 211 -3.92 -6.72 19.24
CA ASP A 211 -5.32 -7.16 19.22
C ASP A 211 -6.22 -5.91 19.19
N PRO A 212 -6.95 -5.65 18.10
CA PRO A 212 -7.73 -4.42 17.98
C PRO A 212 -8.99 -4.40 18.87
N GLU A 213 -9.46 -5.53 19.36
CA GLU A 213 -10.61 -5.59 20.27
C GLU A 213 -10.20 -5.26 21.71
N THR A 214 -9.09 -5.82 22.18
CA THR A 214 -8.61 -5.65 23.56
C THR A 214 -7.52 -4.59 23.70
N ARG A 215 -6.95 -4.07 22.59
CA ARG A 215 -5.80 -3.15 22.51
C ARG A 215 -4.51 -3.70 23.13
N LYS A 216 -4.46 -5.01 23.37
CA LYS A 216 -3.26 -5.66 23.92
C LYS A 216 -2.22 -5.93 22.82
N ILE A 217 -0.97 -5.73 23.15
CA ILE A 217 0.14 -6.13 22.30
C ILE A 217 0.24 -7.66 22.32
N LEU A 218 0.03 -8.29 21.15
CA LEU A 218 0.14 -9.73 20.95
C LEU A 218 1.58 -10.19 20.75
N GLY A 219 2.45 -9.29 20.29
CA GLY A 219 3.86 -9.56 20.05
C GLY A 219 4.50 -8.53 19.14
N LYS A 220 5.77 -8.76 18.80
CA LYS A 220 6.54 -7.90 17.91
C LYS A 220 7.30 -8.71 16.89
N VAL A 221 7.45 -8.15 15.70
CA VAL A 221 8.41 -8.63 14.69
C VAL A 221 9.69 -7.84 14.87
N ASN A 222 10.79 -8.56 15.05
CA ASN A 222 12.14 -7.98 15.12
C ASN A 222 12.91 -8.37 13.86
N PHE A 223 13.82 -7.51 13.44
CA PHE A 223 14.59 -7.71 12.22
C PHE A 223 16.08 -7.77 12.55
N GLU A 224 16.76 -8.72 11.92
CA GLU A 224 18.20 -8.91 12.04
C GLU A 224 18.77 -9.26 10.67
N ILE A 225 19.68 -8.41 10.16
CA ILE A 225 20.28 -8.59 8.83
C ILE A 225 21.81 -8.59 9.01
N PRO A 226 22.50 -9.69 8.71
CA PRO A 226 23.95 -9.74 8.82
C PRO A 226 24.62 -8.59 8.04
N GLY A 227 25.49 -7.84 8.72
CA GLY A 227 26.23 -6.73 8.13
C GLY A 227 25.46 -5.43 8.00
N ILE A 228 24.23 -5.34 8.47
CA ILE A 228 23.42 -4.10 8.55
C ILE A 228 23.25 -3.73 10.02
N THR A 229 23.48 -2.45 10.36
CA THR A 229 23.27 -1.98 11.72
C THR A 229 21.78 -1.86 12.04
N LYS A 230 21.43 -1.92 13.32
CA LYS A 230 20.02 -1.83 13.75
C LYS A 230 19.39 -0.50 13.36
N GLU A 231 20.15 0.59 13.43
CA GLU A 231 19.71 1.94 13.09
C GLU A 231 19.37 2.09 11.59
N ALA A 232 19.93 1.24 10.73
CA ALA A 232 19.63 1.21 9.31
C ALA A 232 18.40 0.34 8.97
N ILE A 233 17.89 -0.43 9.94
CA ILE A 233 16.68 -1.24 9.77
C ILE A 233 15.50 -0.42 10.26
N GLN A 234 14.84 0.24 9.33
CA GLN A 234 13.77 1.20 9.61
C GLN A 234 12.46 0.74 8.95
N PRO A 235 11.62 -0.02 9.68
CA PRO A 235 10.32 -0.49 9.16
C PRO A 235 9.38 0.68 8.85
N VAL A 236 8.84 0.71 7.61
CA VAL A 236 7.90 1.74 7.15
C VAL A 236 6.64 1.05 6.60
N GLY A 237 6.57 0.82 5.29
CA GLY A 237 5.42 0.19 4.66
C GLY A 237 5.21 -1.25 5.12
N VAL A 238 3.97 -1.63 5.38
CA VAL A 238 3.56 -3.01 5.70
C VAL A 238 2.40 -3.41 4.79
N ARG A 239 2.44 -4.60 4.24
CA ARG A 239 1.32 -5.21 3.50
C ARG A 239 1.19 -6.67 3.91
N ILE A 240 -0.05 -7.10 4.10
CA ILE A 240 -0.40 -8.48 4.49
C ILE A 240 -1.16 -9.13 3.34
N THR A 241 -0.87 -10.40 3.05
CA THR A 241 -1.61 -11.14 2.00
C THR A 241 -3.06 -11.38 2.40
N LYS A 242 -3.97 -11.50 1.42
CA LYS A 242 -5.42 -11.70 1.66
C LYS A 242 -5.74 -12.97 2.47
N ASP A 243 -4.86 -13.96 2.44
CA ASP A 243 -4.99 -15.20 3.21
C ASP A 243 -4.36 -15.09 4.62
N ASP A 244 -3.90 -13.90 4.99
CA ASP A 244 -3.28 -13.54 6.26
C ASP A 244 -2.06 -14.40 6.64
N LYS A 245 -1.38 -15.03 5.64
CA LYS A 245 -0.23 -15.90 5.94
C LYS A 245 1.11 -15.18 5.92
N LEU A 246 1.27 -14.19 5.05
CA LEU A 246 2.52 -13.47 4.89
C LEU A 246 2.32 -11.97 5.08
N ALA A 247 3.25 -11.36 5.79
CA ALA A 247 3.39 -9.91 5.82
C ALA A 247 4.70 -9.51 5.13
N PHE A 248 4.66 -8.43 4.37
CA PHE A 248 5.82 -7.81 3.73
C PHE A 248 6.07 -6.48 4.41
N VAL A 249 7.31 -6.26 4.86
CA VAL A 249 7.71 -5.07 5.60
C VAL A 249 8.88 -4.39 4.89
N ALA A 250 8.68 -3.15 4.48
CA ALA A 250 9.73 -2.30 3.92
C ALA A 250 10.67 -1.83 5.03
N LEU A 251 11.98 -2.05 4.88
CA LEU A 251 12.98 -1.78 5.92
C LEU A 251 13.85 -0.55 5.62
N GLY A 252 13.27 0.46 4.95
CA GLY A 252 13.91 1.76 4.73
C GLY A 252 15.35 1.70 4.20
N PRO A 253 16.32 2.31 4.93
CA PRO A 253 17.73 2.35 4.51
C PRO A 253 18.43 0.98 4.42
N ALA A 254 17.86 -0.08 5.01
CA ALA A 254 18.37 -1.44 4.81
C ALA A 254 18.19 -1.95 3.38
N ASN A 255 17.41 -1.25 2.54
CA ASN A 255 17.16 -1.60 1.14
C ASN A 255 16.64 -3.03 0.97
N ARG A 256 15.76 -3.44 1.87
CA ARG A 256 15.17 -4.78 1.94
C ARG A 256 13.68 -4.69 2.18
N VAL A 257 12.99 -5.70 1.66
CA VAL A 257 11.65 -6.06 2.13
C VAL A 257 11.78 -7.36 2.91
N ALA A 258 11.37 -7.35 4.17
CA ALA A 258 11.25 -8.57 4.96
C ALA A 258 9.94 -9.28 4.62
N VAL A 259 10.02 -10.59 4.43
CA VAL A 259 8.86 -11.47 4.35
C VAL A 259 8.71 -12.16 5.70
N VAL A 260 7.56 -12.00 6.32
CA VAL A 260 7.26 -12.45 7.68
C VAL A 260 6.13 -13.46 7.64
N ASP A 261 6.29 -14.58 8.29
CA ASP A 261 5.20 -15.50 8.60
C ASP A 261 4.34 -14.88 9.71
N THR A 262 3.07 -14.57 9.42
CA THR A 262 2.20 -13.81 10.32
C THR A 262 1.91 -14.57 11.61
N LYS A 263 1.71 -15.89 11.53
CA LYS A 263 1.38 -16.73 12.68
C LYS A 263 2.51 -16.80 13.69
N THR A 264 3.75 -16.95 13.23
CA THR A 264 4.94 -17.06 14.10
C THR A 264 5.60 -15.73 14.37
N ARG A 265 5.26 -14.68 13.59
CA ARG A 265 5.89 -13.34 13.62
C ARG A 265 7.39 -13.38 13.36
N LYS A 266 7.87 -14.41 12.62
CA LYS A 266 9.28 -14.58 12.27
C LYS A 266 9.53 -14.20 10.82
N VAL A 267 10.68 -13.55 10.59
CA VAL A 267 11.16 -13.28 9.24
C VAL A 267 11.60 -14.60 8.61
N ILE A 268 11.04 -14.90 7.43
CA ILE A 268 11.40 -16.09 6.64
C ILE A 268 12.36 -15.75 5.50
N LYS A 269 12.38 -14.49 5.05
CA LYS A 269 13.24 -14.04 3.96
C LYS A 269 13.43 -12.52 3.94
N TYR A 270 14.60 -12.09 3.50
CA TYR A 270 14.87 -10.70 3.13
C TYR A 270 15.07 -10.59 1.63
N LEU A 271 14.38 -9.67 0.98
CA LEU A 271 14.44 -9.41 -0.45
C LEU A 271 15.18 -8.09 -0.68
N LEU A 272 16.29 -8.14 -1.43
CA LEU A 272 17.03 -6.94 -1.81
C LEU A 272 16.24 -6.18 -2.87
N VAL A 273 15.92 -4.91 -2.58
CA VAL A 273 15.21 -3.97 -3.46
C VAL A 273 16.08 -2.73 -3.74
N GLY A 274 15.52 -1.69 -4.32
CA GLY A 274 16.22 -0.42 -4.49
C GLY A 274 16.48 0.31 -3.18
N GLN A 275 17.11 1.50 -3.25
CA GLN A 275 17.58 2.22 -2.08
C GLN A 275 16.47 3.05 -1.42
N ARG A 276 16.40 2.99 -0.09
CA ARG A 276 15.40 3.65 0.76
C ARG A 276 13.99 3.26 0.37
N VAL A 277 13.63 2.01 0.67
CA VAL A 277 12.27 1.51 0.40
C VAL A 277 11.25 2.13 1.35
N TRP A 278 10.10 2.59 0.79
CA TRP A 278 9.04 3.26 1.53
C TRP A 278 7.75 2.46 1.59
N GLN A 279 6.92 2.58 0.56
CA GLN A 279 5.58 1.99 0.52
C GLN A 279 5.51 0.83 -0.46
N MET A 280 4.44 0.06 -0.34
CA MET A 280 4.22 -1.12 -1.17
C MET A 280 2.74 -1.26 -1.53
N ALA A 281 2.46 -1.90 -2.66
CA ALA A 281 1.11 -2.30 -3.05
C ALA A 281 1.13 -3.63 -3.80
N PHE A 282 0.18 -4.50 -3.48
CA PHE A 282 -0.06 -5.70 -4.27
C PHE A 282 -0.79 -5.38 -5.58
N THR A 283 -0.55 -6.19 -6.60
CA THR A 283 -1.51 -6.31 -7.71
C THR A 283 -2.84 -6.89 -7.18
N PRO A 284 -3.99 -6.59 -7.82
CA PRO A 284 -5.30 -7.08 -7.36
C PRO A 284 -5.39 -8.60 -7.18
N ASP A 285 -4.67 -9.37 -8.01
CA ASP A 285 -4.55 -10.83 -7.90
C ASP A 285 -3.48 -11.31 -6.90
N GLN A 286 -2.75 -10.37 -6.28
CA GLN A 286 -1.65 -10.58 -5.34
C GLN A 286 -0.48 -11.44 -5.87
N LYS A 287 -0.34 -11.59 -7.18
CA LYS A 287 0.83 -12.27 -7.75
C LYS A 287 2.10 -11.46 -7.60
N TYR A 288 1.97 -10.14 -7.62
CA TYR A 288 3.11 -9.24 -7.52
C TYR A 288 2.90 -8.20 -6.42
N LEU A 289 4.02 -7.79 -5.83
CA LEU A 289 4.10 -6.67 -4.90
C LEU A 289 5.08 -5.64 -5.48
N LEU A 290 4.63 -4.40 -5.60
CA LEU A 290 5.44 -3.27 -6.04
C LEU A 290 5.94 -2.52 -4.81
N THR A 291 7.22 -2.09 -4.82
CA THR A 291 7.82 -1.31 -3.73
C THR A 291 8.42 -0.03 -4.27
N THR A 292 8.19 1.09 -3.62
CA THR A 292 8.82 2.37 -3.98
C THR A 292 10.18 2.51 -3.29
N ASN A 293 11.21 2.88 -4.05
CA ASN A 293 12.58 3.01 -3.59
C ASN A 293 13.05 4.46 -3.81
N GLY A 294 12.89 5.29 -2.77
CA GLY A 294 13.00 6.76 -2.88
C GLY A 294 14.36 7.22 -3.39
N THR A 295 15.47 6.71 -2.85
CA THR A 295 16.81 7.20 -3.20
C THR A 295 17.31 6.69 -4.53
N SER A 296 16.93 5.46 -4.94
CA SER A 296 17.31 4.92 -6.26
C SER A 296 16.37 5.33 -7.40
N ASN A 297 15.24 6.01 -7.08
CA ASN A 297 14.28 6.51 -8.07
C ASN A 297 13.68 5.40 -8.94
N ASP A 298 13.30 4.30 -8.31
CA ASP A 298 12.72 3.14 -9.00
C ASP A 298 11.65 2.44 -8.16
N VAL A 299 10.94 1.56 -8.81
CA VAL A 299 10.00 0.61 -8.19
C VAL A 299 10.53 -0.79 -8.42
N SER A 300 10.66 -1.57 -7.35
CA SER A 300 10.95 -3.00 -7.48
C SER A 300 9.66 -3.81 -7.56
N VAL A 301 9.66 -4.84 -8.40
CA VAL A 301 8.56 -5.81 -8.52
C VAL A 301 8.99 -7.13 -7.90
N ILE A 302 8.21 -7.59 -6.94
CA ILE A 302 8.41 -8.85 -6.23
C ILE A 302 7.36 -9.86 -6.71
N ASP A 303 7.80 -11.03 -7.17
CA ASP A 303 6.95 -12.21 -7.38
C ASP A 303 6.64 -12.79 -5.98
N VAL A 304 5.36 -12.74 -5.61
CA VAL A 304 4.91 -13.08 -4.25
C VAL A 304 4.99 -14.58 -4.00
N GLU A 305 4.70 -15.41 -4.98
CA GLU A 305 4.78 -16.88 -4.86
C GLU A 305 6.23 -17.36 -4.72
N LYS A 306 7.12 -16.81 -5.56
CA LYS A 306 8.54 -17.20 -5.57
C LYS A 306 9.37 -16.47 -4.52
N LEU A 307 8.80 -15.46 -3.86
CA LEU A 307 9.49 -14.56 -2.94
C LEU A 307 10.80 -14.04 -3.55
N LYS A 308 10.70 -13.42 -4.72
CA LYS A 308 11.86 -12.96 -5.51
C LYS A 308 11.58 -11.64 -6.19
N VAL A 309 12.55 -10.74 -6.14
CA VAL A 309 12.55 -9.52 -6.97
C VAL A 309 12.82 -9.92 -8.43
N ILE A 310 11.93 -9.54 -9.33
CA ILE A 310 12.00 -9.91 -10.75
C ILE A 310 12.29 -8.73 -11.67
N LYS A 311 12.07 -7.50 -11.20
CA LYS A 311 12.20 -6.30 -12.02
C LYS A 311 12.50 -5.09 -11.15
N SER A 312 13.21 -4.11 -11.72
CA SER A 312 13.29 -2.73 -11.26
C SER A 312 12.83 -1.82 -12.42
N ILE A 313 12.00 -0.84 -12.08
CA ILE A 313 11.37 0.07 -13.06
C ILE A 313 11.72 1.48 -12.63
N ARG A 314 12.48 2.21 -13.48
CA ARG A 314 12.79 3.61 -13.21
C ARG A 314 11.54 4.46 -13.29
N THR A 315 11.34 5.33 -12.30
CA THR A 315 10.23 6.29 -12.17
C THR A 315 10.76 7.73 -12.12
N GLY A 316 9.96 8.66 -11.64
CA GLY A 316 10.43 9.98 -11.25
C GLY A 316 11.28 9.95 -9.98
N ARG A 317 11.76 11.13 -9.55
CA ARG A 317 12.61 11.25 -8.36
C ARG A 317 11.84 11.07 -7.06
N TYR A 318 12.42 10.27 -6.17
CA TYR A 318 11.88 9.97 -4.83
C TYR A 318 10.46 9.38 -4.90
N PRO A 319 10.27 8.21 -5.52
CA PRO A 319 8.97 7.53 -5.46
C PRO A 319 8.63 7.19 -4.01
N TRP A 320 7.42 7.59 -3.57
CA TRP A 320 6.98 7.45 -2.19
C TRP A 320 5.79 6.51 -2.04
N GLY A 321 4.62 6.85 -2.56
CA GLY A 321 3.41 6.05 -2.52
C GLY A 321 3.20 5.24 -3.79
N VAL A 322 2.48 4.13 -3.69
CA VAL A 322 2.09 3.29 -4.82
C VAL A 322 0.73 2.65 -4.59
N VAL A 323 -0.10 2.65 -5.63
CA VAL A 323 -1.37 1.91 -5.69
C VAL A 323 -1.51 1.22 -7.03
N VAL A 324 -2.32 0.16 -7.10
CA VAL A 324 -2.53 -0.62 -8.33
C VAL A 324 -4.03 -0.74 -8.62
N ALA A 325 -4.44 -0.21 -9.76
CA ALA A 325 -5.80 -0.30 -10.28
C ALA A 325 -6.05 -1.66 -10.98
N PRO A 326 -7.31 -2.16 -10.98
CA PRO A 326 -7.64 -3.47 -11.55
C PRO A 326 -7.82 -3.48 -13.07
N PHE A 327 -7.30 -2.48 -13.80
CA PHE A 327 -7.40 -2.34 -15.27
C PHE A 327 -6.10 -1.84 -15.85
#